data_23f11d60d3f213dfc21f6a9fc1db8242
#
_entry.id   23f11d60d3f213dfc21f6a9fc1db8242
#
_cell.length_a   1.000
_cell.length_b   1.000
_cell.length_c   1.000
_cell.angle_alpha   90.00
_cell.angle_beta   90.00
_cell.angle_gamma   90.00
#
_symmetry.space_group_name_H-M   'P 1'
#
loop_
_entity.id
_entity.type
_entity.pdbx_description
1 polymer ?
#
loop_
_entity_poly.entity_id
_entity_poly.type
_entity_poly.pdbx_seq_one_letter_code
_entity_poly.pdbx_strand_id
1 'polypeptide(L)'
;MAHRRPPLSVEELTALVDNGEIDTVVLAFTDMQGRLQGKRFAARYFLDTVLEHGTEGCNYLLAVDVDLNTVDGYAMSSWERGYGDFAMHGDPATLRRTPWNPGTALITADLAWHDGSPVVASPRQILRRQLDRLAERGWTAHAGTELEFMIFKDSYEDAWTRGYRGMTPANQWNGDYSVLGTGRVEPVLRRIRNEMGAAGMTVESAKGECNLGQHEIVFVYDEALTTCDQHSIYKTGAKEIAAQEGMALTFMAKYDEREGNSCHIHLSLQDEQGRPVLADDAGPHGMSRTMRHFLAGQLAAMRDFTLLYAPNINSYKRFRPGSFAPTAVAWGPDNRTCALRVVGHGRSHRLENRLPGGDVNPYLAVAGMVAAGLYGIEHELELPDATTGNAYTGGAAHVPTTLREAAELWERSPIARAAFGDEVVDHYRHMARVEQDAYDAAVTDWERFRSFERM
;
A
#
# COMPACT_ATOMS: atom_id res chain seq x y z
N MET A 1 -2.21 6.43 25.73
CA MET A 1 -1.46 5.65 24.72
C MET A 1 -1.77 4.19 24.99
N ALA A 2 -2.37 3.47 24.06
CA ALA A 2 -2.52 2.02 24.21
C ALA A 2 -1.11 1.41 24.26
N HIS A 3 -0.83 0.60 25.28
CA HIS A 3 0.43 -0.12 25.37
C HIS A 3 0.50 -1.07 24.19
N ARG A 4 1.27 -0.68 23.20
CA ARG A 4 1.54 -1.47 22.00
C ARG A 4 2.33 -2.71 22.44
N ARG A 5 1.86 -3.89 22.02
CA ARG A 5 2.62 -5.11 22.21
C ARG A 5 3.86 -5.00 21.32
N PRO A 6 5.09 -5.04 21.87
CA PRO A 6 6.28 -4.93 21.05
C PRO A 6 6.35 -6.11 20.07
N PRO A 7 6.97 -5.93 18.90
CA PRO A 7 7.35 -7.05 18.06
C PRO A 7 8.13 -8.08 18.87
N LEU A 8 8.20 -9.30 18.39
CA LEU A 8 8.99 -10.36 19.00
C LEU A 8 10.47 -9.98 18.99
N SER A 9 11.17 -10.07 20.16
CA SER A 9 12.62 -9.85 20.18
C SER A 9 13.37 -11.10 19.68
N VAL A 10 14.66 -10.92 19.35
CA VAL A 10 15.52 -12.04 18.94
C VAL A 10 15.69 -13.04 20.08
N GLU A 11 15.82 -12.56 21.32
CA GLU A 11 15.93 -13.39 22.52
C GLU A 11 14.66 -14.20 22.76
N GLU A 12 13.48 -13.57 22.59
CA GLU A 12 12.19 -14.24 22.68
C GLU A 12 12.03 -15.29 21.56
N LEU A 13 12.42 -14.96 20.31
CA LEU A 13 12.43 -15.92 19.21
C LEU A 13 13.32 -17.11 19.55
N THR A 14 14.52 -16.89 20.07
CA THR A 14 15.46 -17.96 20.46
C THR A 14 14.81 -18.89 21.48
N ALA A 15 14.19 -18.33 22.52
CA ALA A 15 13.52 -19.13 23.55
C ALA A 15 12.36 -19.96 22.96
N LEU A 16 11.57 -19.39 22.03
CA LEU A 16 10.48 -20.09 21.37
C LEU A 16 10.96 -21.21 20.44
N VAL A 17 12.11 -21.02 19.80
CA VAL A 17 12.74 -22.08 18.97
C VAL A 17 13.31 -23.19 19.86
N ASP A 18 13.96 -22.84 20.98
CA ASP A 18 14.50 -23.83 21.93
C ASP A 18 13.39 -24.69 22.57
N ASN A 19 12.23 -24.11 22.81
CA ASN A 19 11.06 -24.80 23.35
C ASN A 19 10.22 -25.55 22.29
N GLY A 20 10.58 -25.44 20.99
CA GLY A 20 9.86 -26.08 19.90
C GLY A 20 8.51 -25.44 19.55
N GLU A 21 8.25 -24.22 20.02
CA GLU A 21 7.05 -23.45 19.69
C GLU A 21 7.13 -22.80 18.30
N ILE A 22 8.34 -22.46 17.84
CA ILE A 22 8.62 -21.95 16.50
C ILE A 22 9.69 -22.81 15.85
N ASP A 23 9.37 -23.33 14.66
CA ASP A 23 10.27 -24.15 13.83
C ASP A 23 10.63 -23.47 12.51
N THR A 24 9.88 -22.43 12.11
CA THR A 24 10.00 -21.74 10.82
C THR A 24 10.12 -20.23 11.00
N VAL A 25 11.07 -19.60 10.27
CA VAL A 25 11.15 -18.15 10.10
C VAL A 25 10.99 -17.80 8.64
N VAL A 26 10.01 -16.93 8.34
CA VAL A 26 9.82 -16.33 7.02
C VAL A 26 10.61 -15.03 6.96
N LEU A 27 11.61 -14.96 6.11
CA LEU A 27 12.28 -13.71 5.75
C LEU A 27 11.67 -13.23 4.44
N ALA A 28 11.04 -12.06 4.48
CA ALA A 28 10.29 -11.52 3.34
C ALA A 28 10.61 -10.05 3.09
N PHE A 29 10.58 -9.64 1.83
CA PHE A 29 10.60 -8.24 1.40
C PHE A 29 9.37 -7.95 0.54
N THR A 30 9.08 -6.68 0.31
CA THR A 30 7.94 -6.28 -0.54
C THR A 30 8.43 -5.98 -1.95
N ASP A 31 7.79 -6.64 -2.94
CA ASP A 31 8.08 -6.42 -4.37
C ASP A 31 7.44 -5.14 -4.92
N MET A 32 7.62 -4.87 -6.20
CA MET A 32 7.11 -3.68 -6.88
C MET A 32 5.58 -3.56 -6.80
N GLN A 33 4.88 -4.69 -6.80
CA GLN A 33 3.41 -4.76 -6.72
C GLN A 33 2.86 -4.70 -5.29
N GLY A 34 3.74 -4.60 -4.28
CA GLY A 34 3.33 -4.56 -2.87
C GLY A 34 3.09 -5.94 -2.25
N ARG A 35 3.58 -7.02 -2.89
CA ARG A 35 3.46 -8.40 -2.39
C ARG A 35 4.68 -8.79 -1.57
N LEU A 36 4.49 -9.68 -0.60
CA LEU A 36 5.61 -10.28 0.13
C LEU A 36 6.25 -11.40 -0.71
N GLN A 37 7.55 -11.26 -0.96
CA GLN A 37 8.42 -12.26 -1.57
C GLN A 37 9.52 -12.66 -0.59
N GLY A 38 10.02 -13.89 -0.64
CA GLY A 38 11.07 -14.30 0.29
C GLY A 38 11.23 -15.80 0.42
N LYS A 39 11.79 -16.21 1.57
CA LYS A 39 12.14 -17.61 1.86
C LYS A 39 11.64 -18.02 3.23
N ARG A 40 11.37 -19.34 3.39
CA ARG A 40 11.09 -19.96 4.68
C ARG A 40 12.33 -20.74 5.12
N PHE A 41 12.81 -20.46 6.32
CA PHE A 41 13.98 -21.11 6.92
C PHE A 41 13.59 -21.99 8.10
N ALA A 42 14.31 -23.09 8.31
CA ALA A 42 14.33 -23.74 9.60
C ALA A 42 14.79 -22.71 10.64
N ALA A 43 14.02 -22.55 11.72
CA ALA A 43 14.23 -21.45 12.66
C ALA A 43 15.62 -21.48 13.31
N ARG A 44 16.17 -22.68 13.60
CA ARG A 44 17.53 -22.83 14.12
C ARG A 44 18.57 -22.30 13.11
N TYR A 45 18.49 -22.70 11.84
CA TYR A 45 19.41 -22.19 10.81
C TYR A 45 19.31 -20.70 10.61
N PHE A 46 18.08 -20.16 10.71
CA PHE A 46 17.87 -18.70 10.67
C PHE A 46 18.63 -17.99 11.78
N LEU A 47 18.51 -18.44 13.03
CA LEU A 47 19.19 -17.86 14.19
C LEU A 47 20.72 -18.00 14.10
N ASP A 48 21.21 -19.16 13.69
CA ASP A 48 22.63 -19.49 13.68
C ASP A 48 23.39 -18.84 12.50
N THR A 49 22.69 -18.47 11.42
CA THR A 49 23.34 -18.05 10.17
C THR A 49 22.67 -16.82 9.51
N VAL A 50 21.36 -16.92 9.23
CA VAL A 50 20.70 -15.92 8.37
C VAL A 50 20.50 -14.58 9.06
N LEU A 51 20.27 -14.60 10.37
CA LEU A 51 20.05 -13.37 11.15
C LEU A 51 21.25 -12.43 11.10
N GLU A 52 22.47 -12.97 11.16
CA GLU A 52 23.72 -12.20 11.14
C GLU A 52 24.19 -11.90 9.70
N HIS A 53 24.16 -12.90 8.83
CA HIS A 53 24.79 -12.80 7.51
C HIS A 53 23.81 -12.44 6.39
N GLY A 54 22.50 -12.48 6.65
CA GLY A 54 21.48 -12.36 5.61
C GLY A 54 21.39 -13.59 4.74
N THR A 55 20.74 -13.46 3.61
CA THR A 55 20.64 -14.47 2.55
C THR A 55 20.54 -13.79 1.19
N GLU A 56 20.82 -14.51 0.13
CA GLU A 56 20.73 -14.00 -1.23
C GLU A 56 19.37 -14.27 -1.86
N GLY A 57 18.98 -13.44 -2.81
CA GLY A 57 17.84 -13.64 -3.69
C GLY A 57 18.13 -13.08 -5.07
N CYS A 58 17.61 -13.72 -6.10
CA CYS A 58 17.85 -13.24 -7.46
C CYS A 58 17.26 -11.84 -7.66
N ASN A 59 18.01 -10.94 -8.25
CA ASN A 59 17.63 -9.55 -8.42
C ASN A 59 16.43 -9.35 -9.37
N TYR A 60 16.08 -10.35 -10.20
CA TYR A 60 14.89 -10.30 -11.05
C TYR A 60 13.59 -10.17 -10.22
N LEU A 61 13.59 -10.51 -8.93
CA LEU A 61 12.41 -10.38 -8.07
C LEU A 61 11.90 -8.93 -7.95
N LEU A 62 12.73 -7.95 -8.32
CA LEU A 62 12.33 -6.55 -8.54
C LEU A 62 12.30 -6.16 -10.02
N ALA A 63 12.21 -7.11 -10.94
CA ALA A 63 12.22 -6.89 -12.39
C ALA A 63 11.33 -7.93 -13.12
N VAL A 64 10.18 -8.23 -12.53
CA VAL A 64 9.20 -9.22 -13.03
C VAL A 64 7.85 -8.56 -13.30
N ASP A 65 7.03 -9.24 -14.10
CA ASP A 65 5.61 -8.90 -14.24
C ASP A 65 4.76 -9.41 -13.05
N VAL A 66 3.45 -9.24 -13.13
CA VAL A 66 2.52 -9.69 -12.08
C VAL A 66 2.53 -11.22 -11.90
N ASP A 67 2.81 -11.96 -12.97
CA ASP A 67 2.89 -13.44 -12.97
C ASP A 67 4.28 -13.97 -12.57
N LEU A 68 5.19 -13.09 -12.13
CA LEU A 68 6.58 -13.40 -11.76
C LEU A 68 7.45 -13.86 -12.94
N ASN A 69 7.04 -13.57 -14.19
CA ASN A 69 7.92 -13.78 -15.34
C ASN A 69 8.97 -12.69 -15.40
N THR A 70 10.20 -13.07 -15.76
CA THR A 70 11.28 -12.11 -16.03
C THR A 70 10.95 -11.27 -17.24
N VAL A 71 11.20 -9.96 -17.14
CA VAL A 71 10.91 -8.98 -18.18
C VAL A 71 12.18 -8.23 -18.55
N ASP A 72 12.42 -8.08 -19.83
CA ASP A 72 13.55 -7.30 -20.35
C ASP A 72 13.32 -5.79 -20.20
N GLY A 73 14.41 -5.03 -20.17
CA GLY A 73 14.38 -3.57 -20.18
C GLY A 73 14.60 -2.91 -18.81
N TYR A 74 14.72 -3.67 -17.74
CA TYR A 74 15.16 -3.14 -16.45
C TYR A 74 16.68 -2.96 -16.39
N ALA A 75 17.14 -1.81 -15.92
CA ALA A 75 18.58 -1.52 -15.81
C ALA A 75 19.29 -2.42 -14.79
N MET A 76 18.60 -2.83 -13.72
CA MET A 76 19.20 -3.61 -12.64
C MET A 76 19.34 -5.10 -12.96
N SER A 77 18.56 -5.67 -13.88
CA SER A 77 18.47 -7.11 -14.11
C SER A 77 18.09 -7.42 -15.54
N SER A 78 18.86 -8.28 -16.23
CA SER A 78 18.58 -8.72 -17.59
C SER A 78 19.35 -10.01 -17.94
N TRP A 79 19.00 -10.65 -19.05
CA TRP A 79 19.75 -11.79 -19.61
C TRP A 79 21.21 -11.44 -19.91
N GLU A 80 21.47 -10.24 -20.41
CA GLU A 80 22.83 -9.79 -20.72
C GLU A 80 23.70 -9.61 -19.47
N ARG A 81 23.07 -9.29 -18.32
CA ARG A 81 23.73 -9.17 -17.01
C ARG A 81 23.82 -10.49 -16.25
N GLY A 82 23.15 -11.55 -16.72
CA GLY A 82 23.19 -12.89 -16.13
C GLY A 82 22.39 -13.04 -14.84
N TYR A 83 21.44 -12.11 -14.52
CA TYR A 83 20.56 -12.18 -13.36
C TYR A 83 21.31 -12.48 -12.04
N GLY A 84 22.17 -11.57 -11.60
CA GLY A 84 22.86 -11.70 -10.32
C GLY A 84 21.91 -11.64 -9.10
N ASP A 85 22.48 -11.73 -7.92
CA ASP A 85 21.74 -11.70 -6.67
C ASP A 85 21.84 -10.34 -5.97
N PHE A 86 20.92 -10.08 -5.08
CA PHE A 86 21.00 -9.10 -4.01
C PHE A 86 20.98 -9.80 -2.65
N ALA A 87 21.53 -9.17 -1.64
CA ALA A 87 21.43 -9.62 -0.25
C ALA A 87 20.12 -9.18 0.39
N MET A 88 19.50 -10.08 1.17
CA MET A 88 18.31 -9.81 1.99
C MET A 88 18.72 -9.84 3.46
N HIS A 89 18.65 -8.72 4.15
CA HIS A 89 18.96 -8.58 5.57
C HIS A 89 17.69 -8.32 6.35
N GLY A 90 17.36 -9.24 7.29
CA GLY A 90 16.19 -9.08 8.14
C GLY A 90 16.34 -7.87 9.08
N ASP A 91 15.30 -7.05 9.17
CA ASP A 91 15.21 -5.94 10.14
C ASP A 91 14.61 -6.46 11.46
N PRO A 92 15.40 -6.64 12.54
CA PRO A 92 14.92 -7.22 13.80
C PRO A 92 13.76 -6.44 14.43
N ALA A 93 13.62 -5.14 14.12
CA ALA A 93 12.50 -4.33 14.60
C ALA A 93 11.15 -4.76 14.03
N THR A 94 11.14 -5.56 12.96
CA THR A 94 9.93 -6.06 12.29
C THR A 94 9.55 -7.48 12.70
N LEU A 95 10.43 -8.17 13.44
CA LEU A 95 10.24 -9.57 13.82
C LEU A 95 8.95 -9.77 14.61
N ARG A 96 8.13 -10.75 14.22
CA ARG A 96 6.82 -11.06 14.83
C ARG A 96 6.41 -12.50 14.65
N ARG A 97 5.50 -12.97 15.50
CA ARG A 97 4.78 -14.23 15.26
C ARG A 97 3.74 -14.03 14.14
N THR A 98 3.42 -15.10 13.41
CA THR A 98 2.30 -15.16 12.46
C THR A 98 1.27 -16.16 12.96
N PRO A 99 0.33 -15.76 13.84
CA PRO A 99 -0.56 -16.69 14.53
C PRO A 99 -1.43 -17.56 13.62
N TRP A 100 -1.75 -17.08 12.41
CA TRP A 100 -2.48 -17.82 11.38
C TRP A 100 -1.64 -18.95 10.73
N ASN A 101 -0.32 -18.95 10.94
CA ASN A 101 0.60 -20.01 10.54
C ASN A 101 1.32 -20.52 11.79
N PRO A 102 0.76 -21.55 12.49
CA PRO A 102 1.37 -22.10 13.70
C PRO A 102 2.84 -22.47 13.51
N GLY A 103 3.64 -22.24 14.54
CA GLY A 103 5.08 -22.54 14.51
C GLY A 103 5.93 -21.53 13.71
N THR A 104 5.36 -20.42 13.24
CA THR A 104 6.02 -19.52 12.31
C THR A 104 6.21 -18.11 12.89
N ALA A 105 7.41 -17.54 12.67
CA ALA A 105 7.72 -16.13 12.81
C ALA A 105 8.00 -15.52 11.43
N LEU A 106 7.85 -14.18 11.32
CA LEU A 106 8.14 -13.42 10.12
C LEU A 106 9.05 -12.22 10.46
N ILE A 107 9.97 -11.94 9.56
CA ILE A 107 10.84 -10.77 9.60
C ILE A 107 10.89 -10.11 8.22
N THR A 108 10.75 -8.77 8.17
CA THR A 108 10.85 -8.02 6.92
C THR A 108 12.32 -7.74 6.59
N ALA A 109 12.71 -7.90 5.32
CA ALA A 109 14.07 -7.68 4.87
C ALA A 109 14.23 -6.35 4.14
N ASP A 110 15.37 -5.73 4.37
CA ASP A 110 15.96 -4.72 3.49
C ASP A 110 16.84 -5.39 2.43
N LEU A 111 16.91 -4.78 1.24
CA LEU A 111 17.67 -5.30 0.11
C LEU A 111 18.91 -4.44 -0.12
N ALA A 112 20.07 -5.12 -0.27
CA ALA A 112 21.35 -4.48 -0.56
C ALA A 112 22.11 -5.22 -1.66
N TRP A 113 22.94 -4.51 -2.40
CA TRP A 113 23.91 -5.13 -3.28
C TRP A 113 25.06 -5.75 -2.47
N HIS A 114 25.91 -6.58 -3.11
CA HIS A 114 27.03 -7.24 -2.44
C HIS A 114 28.08 -6.28 -1.88
N ASP A 115 28.14 -5.03 -2.37
CA ASP A 115 28.98 -3.97 -1.83
C ASP A 115 28.36 -3.26 -0.61
N GLY A 116 27.18 -3.68 -0.17
CA GLY A 116 26.43 -3.11 0.95
C GLY A 116 25.57 -1.89 0.58
N SER A 117 25.64 -1.41 -0.66
CA SER A 117 24.76 -0.31 -1.10
C SER A 117 23.31 -0.76 -1.22
N PRO A 118 22.32 0.10 -0.88
CA PRO A 118 20.92 -0.27 -0.92
C PRO A 118 20.44 -0.47 -2.37
N VAL A 119 19.53 -1.44 -2.57
CA VAL A 119 18.83 -1.60 -3.86
C VAL A 119 17.78 -0.49 -3.97
N VAL A 120 18.10 0.55 -4.74
CA VAL A 120 17.31 1.80 -4.78
C VAL A 120 15.90 1.63 -5.32
N ALA A 121 15.66 0.59 -6.14
CA ALA A 121 14.34 0.26 -6.68
C ALA A 121 13.43 -0.47 -5.66
N SER A 122 13.96 -0.91 -4.53
CA SER A 122 13.17 -1.56 -3.47
C SER A 122 12.16 -0.58 -2.86
N PRO A 123 10.86 -0.93 -2.82
CA PRO A 123 9.82 -0.04 -2.27
C PRO A 123 10.12 0.45 -0.86
N ARG A 124 10.60 -0.46 0.02
CA ARG A 124 10.94 -0.14 1.40
C ARG A 124 12.11 0.87 1.48
N GLN A 125 13.12 0.73 0.62
CA GLN A 125 14.25 1.66 0.53
C GLN A 125 13.83 3.02 -0.03
N ILE A 126 12.91 3.05 -1.01
CA ILE A 126 12.34 4.29 -1.55
C ILE A 126 11.65 5.09 -0.43
N LEU A 127 10.85 4.42 0.41
CA LEU A 127 10.21 5.08 1.54
C LEU A 127 11.25 5.55 2.57
N ARG A 128 12.23 4.71 2.97
CA ARG A 128 13.29 5.09 3.92
C ARG A 128 13.96 6.38 3.49
N ARG A 129 14.37 6.51 2.23
CA ARG A 129 15.01 7.74 1.72
C ARG A 129 14.15 9.00 1.91
N GLN A 130 12.83 8.89 1.76
CA GLN A 130 11.95 10.04 1.98
C GLN A 130 11.77 10.33 3.47
N LEU A 131 11.75 9.30 4.33
CA LEU A 131 11.70 9.47 5.78
C LEU A 131 13.00 10.06 6.33
N ASP A 132 14.16 9.70 5.78
CA ASP A 132 15.46 10.31 6.14
C ASP A 132 15.46 11.81 5.85
N ARG A 133 14.90 12.27 4.73
CA ARG A 133 14.73 13.70 4.42
C ARG A 133 13.83 14.43 5.42
N LEU A 134 12.82 13.76 5.98
CA LEU A 134 12.04 14.32 7.09
C LEU A 134 12.85 14.36 8.40
N ALA A 135 13.59 13.30 8.67
CA ALA A 135 14.45 13.21 9.88
C ALA A 135 15.54 14.31 9.89
N GLU A 136 16.09 14.68 8.73
CA GLU A 136 17.01 15.83 8.60
C GLU A 136 16.37 17.16 9.06
N ARG A 137 15.03 17.25 9.06
CA ARG A 137 14.26 18.39 9.57
C ARG A 137 13.81 18.23 11.03
N GLY A 138 14.20 17.12 11.69
CA GLY A 138 13.74 16.76 13.03
C GLY A 138 12.27 16.30 13.06
N TRP A 139 11.76 15.73 11.97
CA TRP A 139 10.36 15.29 11.85
C TRP A 139 10.24 13.79 11.61
N THR A 140 9.21 13.20 12.24
CA THR A 140 8.80 11.80 12.03
C THR A 140 7.41 11.77 11.37
N ALA A 141 7.28 10.98 10.32
CA ALA A 141 5.98 10.75 9.68
C ALA A 141 5.24 9.61 10.35
N HIS A 142 3.95 9.81 10.60
CA HIS A 142 3.01 8.78 11.05
C HIS A 142 1.95 8.58 9.99
N ALA A 143 1.66 7.32 9.66
CA ALA A 143 0.68 6.96 8.65
C ALA A 143 -0.35 5.97 9.18
N GLY A 144 -1.57 5.99 8.62
CA GLY A 144 -2.61 4.99 8.80
C GLY A 144 -3.22 4.66 7.45
N THR A 145 -3.59 3.39 7.23
CA THR A 145 -4.24 2.95 6.00
C THR A 145 -5.61 2.37 6.32
N GLU A 146 -6.65 2.88 5.64
CA GLU A 146 -8.00 2.34 5.62
C GLU A 146 -8.11 1.46 4.38
N LEU A 147 -7.89 0.16 4.53
CA LEU A 147 -7.80 -0.77 3.40
C LEU A 147 -9.06 -1.61 3.27
N GLU A 148 -9.78 -1.36 2.19
CA GLU A 148 -10.99 -2.08 1.81
C GLU A 148 -10.68 -3.36 1.03
N PHE A 149 -11.55 -4.37 1.16
CA PHE A 149 -11.46 -5.65 0.48
C PHE A 149 -12.83 -6.29 0.31
N MET A 150 -12.93 -7.23 -0.63
CA MET A 150 -14.16 -8.01 -0.83
C MET A 150 -13.94 -9.47 -0.43
N ILE A 151 -14.95 -10.06 0.22
CA ILE A 151 -14.98 -11.49 0.59
C ILE A 151 -16.03 -12.20 -0.27
N PHE A 152 -15.65 -13.38 -0.76
CA PHE A 152 -16.49 -14.32 -1.50
C PHE A 152 -16.61 -15.65 -0.76
N LYS A 153 -17.77 -16.29 -0.87
CA LYS A 153 -18.03 -17.61 -0.27
C LYS A 153 -17.34 -18.74 -1.02
N ASP A 154 -16.89 -18.46 -2.23
CA ASP A 154 -16.14 -19.40 -3.06
C ASP A 154 -14.67 -19.44 -2.57
N SER A 155 -14.04 -20.61 -2.67
CA SER A 155 -12.60 -20.76 -2.41
C SER A 155 -11.76 -20.11 -3.53
N TYR A 156 -10.45 -19.95 -3.31
CA TYR A 156 -9.54 -19.48 -4.38
C TYR A 156 -9.47 -20.49 -5.54
N GLU A 157 -9.57 -21.78 -5.28
CA GLU A 157 -9.60 -22.84 -6.29
C GLU A 157 -10.85 -22.77 -7.16
N ASP A 158 -12.03 -22.55 -6.54
CA ASP A 158 -13.27 -22.31 -7.26
C ASP A 158 -13.21 -21.04 -8.10
N ALA A 159 -12.65 -19.96 -7.52
CA ALA A 159 -12.45 -18.68 -8.21
C ALA A 159 -11.57 -18.86 -9.45
N TRP A 160 -10.44 -19.55 -9.31
CA TRP A 160 -9.54 -19.86 -10.42
C TRP A 160 -10.26 -20.67 -11.52
N THR A 161 -10.97 -21.74 -11.15
CA THR A 161 -11.69 -22.59 -12.11
C THR A 161 -12.71 -21.82 -12.92
N ARG A 162 -13.35 -20.80 -12.33
CA ARG A 162 -14.34 -19.93 -12.99
C ARG A 162 -13.71 -18.72 -13.70
N GLY A 163 -12.39 -18.59 -13.72
CA GLY A 163 -11.72 -17.40 -14.23
C GLY A 163 -12.17 -16.13 -13.50
N TYR A 164 -12.40 -16.24 -12.18
CA TYR A 164 -12.84 -15.16 -11.27
C TYR A 164 -14.19 -14.52 -11.63
N ARG A 165 -15.09 -15.28 -12.27
CA ARG A 165 -16.42 -14.83 -12.69
C ARG A 165 -17.54 -15.51 -11.92
N GLY A 166 -18.65 -14.78 -11.75
CA GLY A 166 -19.83 -15.33 -11.10
C GLY A 166 -19.58 -15.77 -9.66
N MET A 167 -18.64 -15.11 -8.99
CA MET A 167 -18.34 -15.34 -7.57
C MET A 167 -19.51 -14.95 -6.70
N THR A 168 -19.69 -15.64 -5.58
CA THR A 168 -20.76 -15.40 -4.62
C THR A 168 -20.27 -14.45 -3.52
N PRO A 169 -20.65 -13.16 -3.52
CA PRO A 169 -20.25 -12.24 -2.46
C PRO A 169 -20.72 -12.73 -1.09
N ALA A 170 -19.95 -12.48 -0.06
CA ALA A 170 -20.29 -12.88 1.31
C ALA A 170 -21.57 -12.20 1.80
N ASN A 171 -21.84 -10.95 1.38
CA ASN A 171 -23.09 -10.22 1.57
C ASN A 171 -23.76 -9.93 0.22
N GLN A 172 -25.10 -10.00 0.19
CA GLN A 172 -25.91 -9.85 -1.04
C GLN A 172 -26.65 -8.52 -1.12
N TRP A 173 -26.33 -7.58 -0.25
CA TRP A 173 -26.83 -6.20 -0.22
C TRP A 173 -25.76 -5.24 0.24
N ASN A 174 -25.98 -3.94 0.07
CA ASN A 174 -25.11 -2.90 0.61
C ASN A 174 -25.03 -3.04 2.13
N GLY A 175 -23.85 -3.39 2.64
CA GLY A 175 -23.56 -3.64 4.04
C GLY A 175 -22.91 -2.47 4.77
N ASP A 176 -22.86 -1.27 4.15
CA ASP A 176 -22.17 -0.10 4.68
C ASP A 176 -22.64 0.21 6.12
N TYR A 177 -21.71 0.18 7.06
CA TYR A 177 -21.94 0.29 8.52
C TYR A 177 -22.97 -0.70 9.10
N SER A 178 -23.43 -1.70 8.35
CA SER A 178 -24.43 -2.66 8.84
C SER A 178 -23.84 -3.67 9.81
N VAL A 179 -24.22 -3.59 11.08
CA VAL A 179 -23.83 -4.60 12.10
C VAL A 179 -24.38 -5.98 11.74
N LEU A 180 -25.60 -6.07 11.21
CA LEU A 180 -26.18 -7.31 10.73
C LEU A 180 -25.39 -7.87 9.52
N GLY A 181 -24.93 -7.00 8.61
CA GLY A 181 -24.14 -7.38 7.43
C GLY A 181 -22.80 -7.98 7.81
N THR A 182 -22.05 -7.35 8.69
CA THR A 182 -20.76 -7.87 9.18
C THR A 182 -20.90 -9.16 9.97
N GLY A 183 -22.01 -9.34 10.71
CA GLY A 183 -22.28 -10.55 11.48
C GLY A 183 -22.26 -11.84 10.66
N ARG A 184 -22.55 -11.78 9.36
CA ARG A 184 -22.52 -12.96 8.47
C ARG A 184 -21.12 -13.49 8.17
N VAL A 185 -20.13 -12.62 8.21
CA VAL A 185 -18.71 -12.91 7.95
C VAL A 185 -17.84 -12.70 9.18
N GLU A 186 -18.46 -12.45 10.31
CA GLU A 186 -17.76 -12.22 11.59
C GLU A 186 -16.74 -13.33 11.94
N PRO A 187 -16.97 -14.62 11.66
CA PRO A 187 -15.94 -15.63 11.92
C PRO A 187 -14.60 -15.30 11.24
N VAL A 188 -14.62 -14.90 9.96
CA VAL A 188 -13.41 -14.51 9.21
C VAL A 188 -12.87 -13.17 9.70
N LEU A 189 -13.73 -12.15 9.82
CA LEU A 189 -13.32 -10.81 10.27
C LEU A 189 -12.74 -10.86 11.68
N ARG A 190 -13.36 -11.61 12.60
CA ARG A 190 -12.88 -11.79 13.96
C ARG A 190 -11.53 -12.49 13.98
N ARG A 191 -11.36 -13.53 13.17
CA ARG A 191 -10.11 -14.25 13.05
C ARG A 191 -8.99 -13.31 12.55
N ILE A 192 -9.23 -12.55 11.48
CA ILE A 192 -8.26 -11.56 10.97
C ILE A 192 -7.91 -10.55 12.08
N ARG A 193 -8.89 -9.92 12.74
CA ARG A 193 -8.64 -8.94 13.81
C ARG A 193 -7.78 -9.52 14.94
N ASN A 194 -8.13 -10.71 15.43
CA ASN A 194 -7.45 -11.31 16.56
C ASN A 194 -6.02 -11.76 16.22
N GLU A 195 -5.82 -12.37 15.06
CA GLU A 195 -4.52 -12.87 14.64
C GLU A 195 -3.57 -11.75 14.24
N MET A 196 -4.07 -10.67 13.59
CA MET A 196 -3.28 -9.46 13.37
C MET A 196 -2.91 -8.79 14.69
N GLY A 197 -3.85 -8.71 15.66
CA GLY A 197 -3.56 -8.24 17.01
C GLY A 197 -2.49 -9.05 17.72
N ALA A 198 -2.56 -10.37 17.63
CA ALA A 198 -1.56 -11.28 18.20
C ALA A 198 -0.21 -11.23 17.47
N ALA A 199 -0.19 -10.80 16.20
CA ALA A 199 1.03 -10.50 15.44
C ALA A 199 1.64 -9.12 15.77
N GLY A 200 1.09 -8.40 16.76
CA GLY A 200 1.62 -7.09 17.21
C GLY A 200 1.06 -5.88 16.47
N MET A 201 0.01 -6.04 15.67
CA MET A 201 -0.68 -4.93 14.98
C MET A 201 -1.92 -4.51 15.79
N THR A 202 -2.03 -3.23 16.13
CA THR A 202 -3.20 -2.75 16.89
C THR A 202 -4.37 -2.50 15.95
N VAL A 203 -5.33 -3.43 15.94
CA VAL A 203 -6.57 -3.26 15.17
C VAL A 203 -7.49 -2.27 15.88
N GLU A 204 -8.01 -1.30 15.14
CA GLU A 204 -8.98 -0.33 15.65
C GLU A 204 -10.42 -0.84 15.48
N SER A 205 -10.80 -1.16 14.25
CA SER A 205 -12.17 -1.54 13.93
C SER A 205 -12.28 -2.40 12.66
N ALA A 206 -13.47 -2.97 12.46
CA ALA A 206 -13.90 -3.57 11.21
C ALA A 206 -15.34 -3.18 10.91
N LYS A 207 -15.64 -2.83 9.66
CA LYS A 207 -16.99 -2.47 9.21
C LYS A 207 -17.31 -3.02 7.83
N GLY A 208 -18.61 -3.05 7.49
CA GLY A 208 -19.05 -3.26 6.13
C GLY A 208 -18.90 -2.01 5.28
N GLU A 209 -18.81 -2.20 3.96
CA GLU A 209 -18.72 -1.17 2.92
C GLU A 209 -19.85 -1.28 1.90
N CYS A 210 -19.87 -0.34 0.93
CA CYS A 210 -20.99 -0.15 0.02
C CYS A 210 -21.18 -1.27 -0.98
N ASN A 211 -20.13 -1.98 -1.42
CA ASN A 211 -20.25 -3.06 -2.40
C ASN A 211 -20.61 -4.40 -1.73
N LEU A 212 -21.06 -5.35 -2.52
CA LEU A 212 -21.44 -6.69 -2.05
C LEU A 212 -20.22 -7.45 -1.52
N GLY A 213 -20.30 -7.89 -0.27
CA GLY A 213 -19.20 -8.57 0.40
C GLY A 213 -18.00 -7.68 0.70
N GLN A 214 -18.14 -6.36 0.59
CA GLN A 214 -17.08 -5.40 0.85
C GLN A 214 -16.97 -5.07 2.33
N HIS A 215 -15.75 -5.03 2.83
CA HIS A 215 -15.40 -4.75 4.23
C HIS A 215 -14.13 -3.93 4.31
N GLU A 216 -13.92 -3.30 5.46
CA GLU A 216 -12.73 -2.58 5.83
C GLU A 216 -12.27 -3.02 7.22
N ILE A 217 -10.95 -3.20 7.40
CA ILE A 217 -10.33 -3.35 8.72
C ILE A 217 -9.30 -2.24 8.86
N VAL A 218 -9.47 -1.43 9.91
CA VAL A 218 -8.61 -0.29 10.20
C VAL A 218 -7.68 -0.62 11.36
N PHE A 219 -6.44 -0.20 11.23
CA PHE A 219 -5.40 -0.31 12.26
C PHE A 219 -5.09 1.07 12.83
N VAL A 220 -4.72 1.10 14.11
CA VAL A 220 -4.20 2.32 14.72
C VAL A 220 -2.94 2.74 13.96
N TYR A 221 -2.86 4.01 13.61
CA TYR A 221 -1.72 4.60 12.91
C TYR A 221 -0.40 4.40 13.68
N ASP A 222 0.70 4.41 12.94
CA ASP A 222 2.04 4.21 13.45
C ASP A 222 3.07 5.04 12.68
N GLU A 223 4.35 4.95 13.06
CA GLU A 223 5.41 5.44 12.19
C GLU A 223 5.25 4.88 10.77
N ALA A 224 5.46 5.72 9.77
CA ALA A 224 5.07 5.44 8.39
C ALA A 224 5.69 4.15 7.83
N LEU A 225 6.95 3.84 8.15
CA LEU A 225 7.60 2.60 7.71
C LEU A 225 6.94 1.38 8.35
N THR A 226 6.68 1.44 9.66
CA THR A 226 6.01 0.38 10.40
C THR A 226 4.59 0.12 9.86
N THR A 227 3.84 1.17 9.55
CA THR A 227 2.51 1.03 8.94
C THR A 227 2.58 0.32 7.59
N CYS A 228 3.57 0.64 6.75
CA CYS A 228 3.74 -0.01 5.45
C CYS A 228 4.14 -1.49 5.59
N ASP A 229 5.04 -1.81 6.53
CA ASP A 229 5.41 -3.19 6.86
C ASP A 229 4.16 -3.98 7.31
N GLN A 230 3.37 -3.42 8.23
CA GLN A 230 2.14 -4.02 8.74
C GLN A 230 1.07 -4.21 7.65
N HIS A 231 0.90 -3.24 6.76
CA HIS A 231 -0.04 -3.31 5.65
C HIS A 231 0.27 -4.49 4.71
N SER A 232 1.54 -4.68 4.34
CA SER A 232 1.96 -5.79 3.46
C SER A 232 1.74 -7.15 4.12
N ILE A 233 2.03 -7.25 5.43
CA ILE A 233 1.79 -8.46 6.23
C ILE A 233 0.28 -8.72 6.36
N TYR A 234 -0.52 -7.69 6.64
CA TYR A 234 -1.96 -7.78 6.72
C TYR A 234 -2.58 -8.28 5.41
N LYS A 235 -2.20 -7.72 4.25
CA LYS A 235 -2.71 -8.18 2.95
C LYS A 235 -2.45 -9.66 2.71
N THR A 236 -1.28 -10.14 3.08
CA THR A 236 -0.91 -11.56 2.94
C THR A 236 -1.67 -12.41 3.93
N GLY A 237 -1.62 -12.08 5.22
CA GLY A 237 -2.27 -12.85 6.27
C GLY A 237 -3.80 -12.92 6.15
N ALA A 238 -4.45 -11.83 5.73
CA ALA A 238 -5.89 -11.83 5.50
C ALA A 238 -6.30 -12.80 4.38
N LYS A 239 -5.51 -12.90 3.31
CA LYS A 239 -5.74 -13.88 2.23
C LYS A 239 -5.51 -15.32 2.71
N GLU A 240 -4.43 -15.55 3.48
CA GLU A 240 -4.14 -16.87 4.05
C GLU A 240 -5.25 -17.32 5.01
N ILE A 241 -5.74 -16.41 5.86
CA ILE A 241 -6.86 -16.70 6.78
C ILE A 241 -8.14 -16.98 5.99
N ALA A 242 -8.47 -16.20 4.98
CA ALA A 242 -9.65 -16.44 4.14
C ALA A 242 -9.58 -17.80 3.45
N ALA A 243 -8.40 -18.17 2.90
CA ALA A 243 -8.18 -19.50 2.30
C ALA A 243 -8.40 -20.63 3.30
N GLN A 244 -7.91 -20.50 4.53
CA GLN A 244 -8.10 -21.48 5.62
C GLN A 244 -9.57 -21.62 6.04
N GLU A 245 -10.38 -20.56 5.85
CA GLU A 245 -11.84 -20.57 6.08
C GLU A 245 -12.63 -21.02 4.84
N GLY A 246 -11.95 -21.46 3.77
CA GLY A 246 -12.58 -21.91 2.53
C GLY A 246 -13.24 -20.77 1.73
N MET A 247 -12.77 -19.54 1.93
CA MET A 247 -13.27 -18.33 1.27
C MET A 247 -12.17 -17.66 0.44
N ALA A 248 -12.57 -16.82 -0.50
CA ALA A 248 -11.65 -15.95 -1.22
C ALA A 248 -11.82 -14.49 -0.80
N LEU A 249 -10.69 -13.79 -0.65
CA LEU A 249 -10.61 -12.37 -0.33
C LEU A 249 -9.78 -11.65 -1.39
N THR A 250 -10.24 -10.49 -1.85
CA THR A 250 -9.50 -9.68 -2.83
C THR A 250 -9.39 -8.23 -2.42
N PHE A 251 -8.20 -7.66 -2.65
CA PHE A 251 -7.90 -6.23 -2.57
C PHE A 251 -7.89 -5.56 -3.95
N MET A 252 -8.40 -6.23 -4.98
CA MET A 252 -8.51 -5.68 -6.32
C MET A 252 -9.24 -4.33 -6.28
N ALA A 253 -8.68 -3.30 -6.92
CA ALA A 253 -9.22 -1.93 -6.82
C ALA A 253 -10.67 -1.82 -7.34
N LYS A 254 -11.02 -2.58 -8.37
CA LYS A 254 -12.36 -2.57 -8.99
C LYS A 254 -12.73 -3.97 -9.46
N TYR A 255 -13.50 -4.69 -8.67
CA TYR A 255 -13.91 -6.06 -8.99
C TYR A 255 -15.07 -6.09 -10.00
N ASP A 256 -16.07 -5.24 -9.82
CA ASP A 256 -17.27 -5.15 -10.66
C ASP A 256 -17.60 -3.67 -10.97
N GLU A 257 -18.80 -3.41 -11.49
CA GLU A 257 -19.22 -2.05 -11.84
C GLU A 257 -19.67 -1.19 -10.66
N ARG A 258 -19.81 -1.79 -9.46
CA ARG A 258 -20.18 -1.10 -8.24
C ARG A 258 -18.95 -0.38 -7.62
N GLU A 259 -19.02 -0.03 -6.34
CA GLU A 259 -17.92 0.61 -5.62
C GLU A 259 -16.66 -0.27 -5.62
N GLY A 260 -15.51 0.35 -5.78
CA GLY A 260 -14.21 -0.33 -5.72
C GLY A 260 -13.62 -0.31 -4.33
N ASN A 261 -12.55 -1.08 -4.13
CA ASN A 261 -11.79 -1.06 -2.88
C ASN A 261 -10.82 0.12 -2.87
N SER A 262 -10.96 0.98 -1.87
CA SER A 262 -10.06 2.08 -1.57
C SER A 262 -8.96 1.64 -0.60
N CYS A 263 -7.91 2.43 -0.55
CA CYS A 263 -6.93 2.44 0.54
C CYS A 263 -6.65 3.90 0.88
N HIS A 264 -7.50 4.53 1.69
CA HIS A 264 -7.24 5.89 2.10
C HIS A 264 -6.01 5.93 3.01
N ILE A 265 -5.08 6.83 2.70
CA ILE A 265 -3.84 6.96 3.46
C ILE A 265 -3.86 8.26 4.25
N HIS A 266 -3.84 8.14 5.57
CA HIS A 266 -3.71 9.24 6.50
C HIS A 266 -2.23 9.50 6.78
N LEU A 267 -1.82 10.76 6.81
CA LEU A 267 -0.45 11.16 7.10
C LEU A 267 -0.44 12.37 8.05
N SER A 268 0.40 12.29 9.08
CA SER A 268 0.73 13.38 9.99
C SER A 268 2.22 13.41 10.27
N LEU A 269 2.72 14.56 10.72
CA LEU A 269 4.12 14.77 11.09
C LEU A 269 4.21 15.17 12.56
N GLN A 270 5.22 14.65 13.27
CA GLN A 270 5.57 15.05 14.61
C GLN A 270 7.02 15.51 14.67
N ASP A 271 7.32 16.48 15.55
CA ASP A 271 8.69 16.85 15.86
C ASP A 271 9.32 15.90 16.88
N GLU A 272 10.59 16.11 17.20
CA GLU A 272 11.36 15.29 18.18
C GLU A 272 10.71 15.25 19.58
N GLN A 273 9.88 16.24 19.93
CA GLN A 273 9.15 16.29 21.19
C GLN A 273 7.75 15.67 21.09
N GLY A 274 7.41 15.05 19.95
CA GLY A 274 6.09 14.45 19.69
C GLY A 274 4.96 15.48 19.50
N ARG A 275 5.30 16.75 19.19
CA ARG A 275 4.31 17.79 18.90
C ARG A 275 3.89 17.73 17.44
N PRO A 276 2.60 17.95 17.11
CA PRO A 276 2.13 17.92 15.75
C PRO A 276 2.74 19.09 14.93
N VAL A 277 3.41 18.79 13.84
CA VAL A 277 4.02 19.78 12.92
C VAL A 277 2.97 20.42 12.01
N LEU A 278 1.93 19.65 11.66
CA LEU A 278 0.91 20.06 10.71
C LEU A 278 -0.24 20.87 11.32
N ALA A 279 -0.40 20.87 12.64
CA ALA A 279 -1.49 21.56 13.34
C ALA A 279 -1.07 22.94 13.86
N ASP A 280 -2.00 23.90 13.75
CA ASP A 280 -1.95 25.20 14.41
C ASP A 280 -3.40 25.68 14.60
N ASP A 281 -3.88 25.69 15.84
CA ASP A 281 -5.27 26.06 16.15
C ASP A 281 -5.60 27.51 15.77
N ALA A 282 -4.60 28.37 15.62
CA ALA A 282 -4.76 29.76 15.16
C ALA A 282 -4.75 29.89 13.62
N GLY A 283 -4.32 28.85 12.92
CA GLY A 283 -4.22 28.84 11.46
C GLY A 283 -5.57 28.54 10.77
N PRO A 284 -5.69 28.87 9.48
CA PRO A 284 -6.90 28.56 8.70
C PRO A 284 -7.15 27.04 8.71
N HIS A 285 -8.37 26.62 9.03
CA HIS A 285 -8.77 25.21 9.17
C HIS A 285 -7.92 24.41 10.17
N GLY A 286 -7.31 25.04 11.17
CA GLY A 286 -6.42 24.37 12.13
C GLY A 286 -5.04 23.99 11.55
N MET A 287 -4.69 24.49 10.37
CA MET A 287 -3.45 24.15 9.66
C MET A 287 -2.30 25.08 10.02
N SER A 288 -1.14 24.50 10.31
CA SER A 288 0.11 25.25 10.37
C SER A 288 0.52 25.78 8.98
N ARG A 289 1.47 26.74 8.96
CA ARG A 289 2.09 27.16 7.70
C ARG A 289 2.73 25.98 6.97
N THR A 290 3.39 25.10 7.70
CA THR A 290 3.99 23.87 7.17
C THR A 290 2.96 22.98 6.50
N MET A 291 1.79 22.78 7.12
CA MET A 291 0.73 21.98 6.49
C MET A 291 0.21 22.59 5.20
N ARG A 292 0.06 23.90 5.13
CA ARG A 292 -0.41 24.57 3.90
C ARG A 292 0.56 24.33 2.75
N HIS A 293 1.87 24.49 2.96
CA HIS A 293 2.87 24.18 1.95
C HIS A 293 2.92 22.69 1.61
N PHE A 294 2.84 21.81 2.63
CA PHE A 294 2.81 20.36 2.45
C PHE A 294 1.62 19.93 1.59
N LEU A 295 0.43 20.46 1.86
CA LEU A 295 -0.80 20.18 1.11
C LEU A 295 -0.74 20.76 -0.32
N ALA A 296 -0.17 21.95 -0.50
CA ALA A 296 0.05 22.55 -1.82
C ALA A 296 0.99 21.67 -2.67
N GLY A 297 2.04 21.12 -2.08
CA GLY A 297 2.92 20.17 -2.73
C GLY A 297 2.22 18.88 -3.15
N GLN A 298 1.32 18.34 -2.30
CA GLN A 298 0.49 17.19 -2.65
C GLN A 298 -0.36 17.45 -3.90
N LEU A 299 -1.00 18.62 -3.96
CA LEU A 299 -1.80 19.00 -5.13
C LEU A 299 -0.94 19.17 -6.39
N ALA A 300 0.21 19.84 -6.27
CA ALA A 300 1.12 20.09 -7.39
C ALA A 300 1.66 18.79 -8.01
N ALA A 301 1.99 17.80 -7.18
CA ALA A 301 2.55 16.51 -7.63
C ALA A 301 1.48 15.44 -7.91
N MET A 302 0.20 15.69 -7.59
CA MET A 302 -0.82 14.64 -7.57
C MET A 302 -0.97 13.89 -8.89
N ARG A 303 -1.04 14.60 -10.01
CA ARG A 303 -1.17 13.98 -11.33
C ARG A 303 0.08 13.18 -11.70
N ASP A 304 1.24 13.75 -11.43
CA ASP A 304 2.53 13.14 -11.71
C ASP A 304 2.76 11.87 -10.88
N PHE A 305 2.26 11.86 -9.64
CA PHE A 305 2.44 10.76 -8.69
C PHE A 305 1.27 9.76 -8.67
N THR A 306 0.27 9.95 -9.55
CA THR A 306 -0.88 9.03 -9.60
C THR A 306 -0.44 7.58 -9.86
N LEU A 307 0.66 7.34 -10.60
CA LEU A 307 1.21 6.00 -10.79
C LEU A 307 1.52 5.28 -9.46
N LEU A 308 1.98 6.02 -8.44
CA LEU A 308 2.27 5.45 -7.12
C LEU A 308 1.00 5.13 -6.31
N TYR A 309 -0.11 5.80 -6.62
CA TYR A 309 -1.41 5.63 -5.94
C TYR A 309 -2.35 4.66 -6.65
N ALA A 310 -2.18 4.52 -7.96
CA ALA A 310 -3.01 3.71 -8.85
C ALA A 310 -2.12 2.95 -9.84
N PRO A 311 -1.41 1.87 -9.38
CA PRO A 311 -0.31 1.28 -10.15
C PRO A 311 -0.75 0.31 -11.26
N ASN A 312 -2.04 -0.06 -11.33
CA ASN A 312 -2.53 -1.09 -12.25
C ASN A 312 -3.57 -0.56 -13.23
N ILE A 313 -3.79 -1.26 -14.35
CA ILE A 313 -4.87 -0.98 -15.31
C ILE A 313 -6.22 -0.87 -14.59
N ASN A 314 -6.48 -1.77 -13.64
CA ASN A 314 -7.74 -1.85 -12.92
C ASN A 314 -7.96 -0.67 -11.96
N SER A 315 -6.90 -0.08 -11.42
CA SER A 315 -6.96 1.03 -10.45
C SER A 315 -7.77 2.21 -10.97
N TYR A 316 -7.62 2.56 -12.25
CA TYR A 316 -8.25 3.72 -12.90
C TYR A 316 -9.76 3.55 -13.09
N LYS A 317 -10.26 2.32 -13.05
CA LYS A 317 -11.70 2.03 -13.15
C LYS A 317 -12.48 2.46 -11.91
N ARG A 318 -11.78 2.76 -10.78
CA ARG A 318 -12.38 3.35 -9.58
C ARG A 318 -12.76 4.82 -9.76
N PHE A 319 -12.00 5.60 -10.53
CA PHE A 319 -12.16 7.05 -10.64
C PHE A 319 -13.40 7.42 -11.45
N ARG A 320 -14.56 7.39 -10.79
CA ARG A 320 -15.86 7.72 -11.38
C ARG A 320 -16.62 8.71 -10.49
N PRO A 321 -17.32 9.71 -11.08
CA PRO A 321 -18.16 10.59 -10.28
C PRO A 321 -19.20 9.80 -9.47
N GLY A 322 -19.37 10.19 -8.19
CA GLY A 322 -20.35 9.57 -7.29
C GLY A 322 -19.94 8.23 -6.66
N SER A 323 -18.68 7.78 -6.86
CA SER A 323 -18.18 6.51 -6.32
C SER A 323 -17.35 6.67 -5.04
N PHE A 324 -17.31 7.85 -4.43
CA PHE A 324 -16.41 8.25 -3.34
C PHE A 324 -14.90 8.13 -3.66
N ALA A 325 -14.52 7.58 -4.84
CA ALA A 325 -13.17 7.71 -5.36
C ALA A 325 -13.02 9.06 -6.07
N PRO A 326 -12.00 9.86 -5.75
CA PRO A 326 -11.85 11.20 -6.30
C PRO A 326 -11.51 11.17 -7.78
N THR A 327 -12.00 12.17 -8.53
CA THR A 327 -11.71 12.34 -9.96
C THR A 327 -10.95 13.60 -10.26
N ALA A 328 -10.77 14.49 -9.29
CA ALA A 328 -10.21 15.82 -9.46
C ALA A 328 -9.09 16.11 -8.46
N VAL A 329 -8.12 16.90 -8.87
CA VAL A 329 -7.04 17.45 -8.05
C VAL A 329 -7.61 18.55 -7.16
N ALA A 330 -8.19 18.16 -6.04
CA ALA A 330 -8.90 19.06 -5.14
C ALA A 330 -8.66 18.69 -3.70
N TRP A 331 -8.75 19.68 -2.81
CA TRP A 331 -8.70 19.47 -1.36
C TRP A 331 -9.85 20.18 -0.66
N GLY A 332 -10.18 19.73 0.52
CA GLY A 332 -11.16 20.40 1.36
C GLY A 332 -11.17 19.87 2.79
N PRO A 333 -11.54 20.72 3.78
CA PRO A 333 -11.76 20.29 5.15
C PRO A 333 -12.97 19.37 5.21
N ASP A 334 -12.79 18.17 5.75
CA ASP A 334 -13.82 17.13 5.92
C ASP A 334 -14.67 16.85 4.67
N ASN A 335 -14.09 16.97 3.46
CA ASN A 335 -14.79 16.78 2.20
C ASN A 335 -14.40 15.47 1.50
N ARG A 336 -15.26 14.46 1.56
CA ARG A 336 -15.05 13.14 0.98
C ARG A 336 -15.11 13.09 -0.56
N THR A 337 -15.49 14.17 -1.23
CA THR A 337 -15.45 14.24 -2.70
C THR A 337 -14.11 14.70 -3.24
N CYS A 338 -13.23 15.23 -2.36
CA CYS A 338 -11.89 15.69 -2.71
C CYS A 338 -10.87 14.54 -2.70
N ALA A 339 -9.82 14.68 -3.48
CA ALA A 339 -8.67 13.78 -3.46
C ALA A 339 -7.87 13.88 -2.17
N LEU A 340 -7.77 15.10 -1.63
CA LEU A 340 -7.11 15.37 -0.35
C LEU A 340 -8.13 15.94 0.65
N ARG A 341 -8.33 15.23 1.72
CA ARG A 341 -9.24 15.62 2.80
C ARG A 341 -8.42 15.96 4.05
N VAL A 342 -8.62 17.14 4.61
CA VAL A 342 -8.01 17.57 5.86
C VAL A 342 -8.97 17.22 7.00
N VAL A 343 -8.50 16.43 7.97
CA VAL A 343 -9.34 15.92 9.07
C VAL A 343 -8.65 16.04 10.42
N GLY A 344 -9.46 16.02 11.49
CA GLY A 344 -8.99 16.08 12.86
C GLY A 344 -8.71 17.50 13.34
N HIS A 345 -8.25 17.62 14.58
CA HIS A 345 -7.86 18.88 15.21
C HIS A 345 -6.72 18.63 16.21
N GLY A 346 -5.92 19.66 16.48
CA GLY A 346 -4.81 19.55 17.42
C GLY A 346 -3.91 18.35 17.08
N ARG A 347 -3.73 17.43 18.01
CA ARG A 347 -2.88 16.24 17.80
C ARG A 347 -3.41 15.24 16.78
N SER A 348 -4.71 15.26 16.48
CA SER A 348 -5.31 14.36 15.49
C SER A 348 -5.36 14.97 14.08
N HIS A 349 -4.89 16.21 13.92
CA HIS A 349 -4.91 16.91 12.63
C HIS A 349 -3.99 16.24 11.63
N ARG A 350 -4.55 15.89 10.46
CA ARG A 350 -3.84 15.09 9.45
C ARG A 350 -4.41 15.27 8.06
N LEU A 351 -3.64 14.85 7.08
CA LEU A 351 -4.05 14.75 5.68
C LEU A 351 -4.50 13.32 5.37
N GLU A 352 -5.61 13.17 4.67
CA GLU A 352 -6.08 11.94 4.06
C GLU A 352 -5.96 12.04 2.54
N ASN A 353 -5.16 11.14 1.93
CA ASN A 353 -5.13 10.96 0.47
C ASN A 353 -6.09 9.83 0.09
N ARG A 354 -7.09 10.16 -0.72
CA ARG A 354 -8.19 9.27 -1.10
C ARG A 354 -8.02 8.63 -2.49
N LEU A 355 -6.92 8.95 -3.20
CA LEU A 355 -6.63 8.36 -4.51
C LEU A 355 -6.28 6.87 -4.44
N PRO A 356 -5.46 6.40 -3.46
CA PRO A 356 -4.99 5.02 -3.47
C PRO A 356 -6.13 4.01 -3.43
N GLY A 357 -5.98 2.93 -4.20
CA GLY A 357 -6.87 1.77 -4.20
C GLY A 357 -6.33 0.62 -3.34
N GLY A 358 -7.15 -0.41 -3.14
CA GLY A 358 -6.76 -1.60 -2.38
C GLY A 358 -5.57 -2.37 -2.97
N ASP A 359 -5.25 -2.11 -4.23
CA ASP A 359 -4.12 -2.69 -4.98
C ASP A 359 -2.81 -1.88 -4.86
N VAL A 360 -2.79 -0.83 -4.05
CA VAL A 360 -1.62 0.04 -3.87
C VAL A 360 -0.44 -0.69 -3.22
N ASN A 361 0.78 -0.26 -3.60
CA ASN A 361 1.99 -0.53 -2.83
C ASN A 361 2.13 0.55 -1.75
N PRO A 362 1.97 0.22 -0.45
CA PRO A 362 1.91 1.23 0.61
C PRO A 362 3.20 2.03 0.74
N TYR A 363 4.36 1.42 0.51
CA TYR A 363 5.64 2.11 0.61
C TYR A 363 5.79 3.19 -0.46
N LEU A 364 5.41 2.86 -1.71
CA LEU A 364 5.49 3.81 -2.81
C LEU A 364 4.50 4.96 -2.64
N ALA A 365 3.27 4.65 -2.20
CA ALA A 365 2.26 5.68 -1.99
C ALA A 365 2.64 6.65 -0.86
N VAL A 366 3.09 6.13 0.28
CA VAL A 366 3.53 6.97 1.41
C VAL A 366 4.79 7.76 1.05
N ALA A 367 5.76 7.14 0.33
CA ALA A 367 6.93 7.86 -0.19
C ALA A 367 6.52 9.00 -1.13
N GLY A 368 5.54 8.77 -2.00
CA GLY A 368 4.96 9.81 -2.86
C GLY A 368 4.36 10.97 -2.07
N MET A 369 3.58 10.66 -1.02
CA MET A 369 3.01 11.69 -0.16
C MET A 369 4.08 12.51 0.57
N VAL A 370 5.09 11.86 1.14
CA VAL A 370 6.19 12.55 1.83
C VAL A 370 6.99 13.43 0.85
N ALA A 371 7.36 12.87 -0.32
CA ALA A 371 8.11 13.59 -1.34
C ALA A 371 7.36 14.83 -1.86
N ALA A 372 6.06 14.67 -2.17
CA ALA A 372 5.20 15.77 -2.61
C ALA A 372 5.08 16.87 -1.54
N GLY A 373 4.89 16.46 -0.29
CA GLY A 373 4.80 17.41 0.82
C GLY A 373 6.10 18.19 1.05
N LEU A 374 7.26 17.49 1.03
CA LEU A 374 8.57 18.12 1.13
C LEU A 374 8.81 19.12 -0.02
N TYR A 375 8.45 18.73 -1.25
CA TYR A 375 8.53 19.63 -2.40
C TYR A 375 7.74 20.94 -2.19
N GLY A 376 6.51 20.84 -1.66
CA GLY A 376 5.70 22.00 -1.34
C GLY A 376 6.32 22.91 -0.28
N ILE A 377 6.94 22.33 0.74
CA ILE A 377 7.64 23.08 1.79
C ILE A 377 8.92 23.74 1.25
N GLU A 378 9.72 23.01 0.50
CA GLU A 378 11.01 23.48 -0.06
C GLU A 378 10.82 24.63 -1.06
N HIS A 379 9.69 24.65 -1.77
CA HIS A 379 9.35 25.69 -2.75
C HIS A 379 8.35 26.71 -2.21
N GLU A 380 7.99 26.63 -0.92
CA GLU A 380 7.01 27.52 -0.26
C GLU A 380 5.71 27.70 -1.08
N LEU A 381 5.21 26.59 -1.65
CA LEU A 381 4.05 26.63 -2.54
C LEU A 381 2.81 27.16 -1.81
N GLU A 382 2.11 28.07 -2.45
CA GLU A 382 0.85 28.61 -1.92
C GLU A 382 -0.29 27.62 -2.12
N LEU A 383 -1.07 27.41 -1.07
CA LEU A 383 -2.23 26.52 -1.11
C LEU A 383 -3.41 27.22 -1.77
N PRO A 384 -3.99 26.66 -2.85
CA PRO A 384 -5.21 27.20 -3.43
C PRO A 384 -6.41 27.08 -2.48
N ASP A 385 -7.47 27.82 -2.76
CA ASP A 385 -8.70 27.80 -1.97
C ASP A 385 -9.28 26.39 -1.84
N ALA A 386 -9.86 26.11 -0.67
CA ALA A 386 -10.54 24.86 -0.40
C ALA A 386 -11.78 24.67 -1.28
N THR A 387 -11.96 23.46 -1.78
CA THR A 387 -13.19 23.09 -2.49
C THR A 387 -14.36 23.00 -1.50
N THR A 388 -15.38 23.81 -1.72
CA THR A 388 -16.66 23.73 -1.02
C THR A 388 -17.67 22.97 -1.86
N GLY A 389 -18.39 22.03 -1.23
CA GLY A 389 -19.38 21.20 -1.91
C GLY A 389 -18.78 20.06 -2.74
N ASN A 390 -19.37 19.76 -3.89
CA ASN A 390 -19.09 18.58 -4.69
C ASN A 390 -17.91 18.78 -5.65
N ALA A 391 -16.75 18.19 -5.33
CA ALA A 391 -15.54 18.27 -6.17
C ALA A 391 -15.68 17.57 -7.54
N TYR A 392 -16.61 16.64 -7.72
CA TYR A 392 -16.83 15.97 -9.01
C TYR A 392 -17.35 16.92 -10.10
N THR A 393 -18.03 17.99 -9.71
CA THR A 393 -18.60 18.98 -10.62
C THR A 393 -17.82 20.30 -10.67
N GLY A 394 -16.69 20.36 -9.95
CA GLY A 394 -15.81 21.53 -9.92
C GLY A 394 -14.96 21.66 -11.18
N GLY A 395 -14.32 22.83 -11.35
CA GLY A 395 -13.42 23.11 -12.47
C GLY A 395 -11.97 22.69 -12.26
N ALA A 396 -11.65 21.91 -11.22
CA ALA A 396 -10.29 21.46 -10.94
C ALA A 396 -9.80 20.44 -12.00
N ALA A 397 -8.49 20.39 -12.21
CA ALA A 397 -7.89 19.43 -13.14
C ALA A 397 -8.23 17.97 -12.73
N HIS A 398 -8.52 17.14 -13.72
CA HIS A 398 -8.76 15.73 -13.47
C HIS A 398 -7.47 14.97 -13.16
N VAL A 399 -7.57 13.96 -12.28
CA VAL A 399 -6.51 12.93 -12.12
C VAL A 399 -6.41 12.13 -13.42
N PRO A 400 -5.26 11.49 -13.71
CA PRO A 400 -5.14 10.57 -14.85
C PRO A 400 -6.22 9.50 -14.86
N THR A 401 -6.69 9.16 -16.05
CA THR A 401 -7.80 8.20 -16.24
C THR A 401 -7.34 6.84 -16.73
N THR A 402 -6.06 6.70 -17.06
CA THR A 402 -5.44 5.46 -17.53
C THR A 402 -4.04 5.29 -16.95
N LEU A 403 -3.58 4.03 -16.87
CA LEU A 403 -2.20 3.72 -16.49
C LEU A 403 -1.19 4.35 -17.46
N ARG A 404 -1.50 4.37 -18.76
CA ARG A 404 -0.67 5.01 -19.79
C ARG A 404 -0.43 6.48 -19.51
N GLU A 405 -1.51 7.24 -19.28
CA GLU A 405 -1.42 8.67 -18.94
C GLU A 405 -0.59 8.90 -17.68
N ALA A 406 -0.83 8.13 -16.63
CA ALA A 406 -0.09 8.26 -15.37
C ALA A 406 1.40 7.92 -15.54
N ALA A 407 1.73 6.88 -16.30
CA ALA A 407 3.12 6.52 -16.59
C ALA A 407 3.86 7.60 -17.38
N GLU A 408 3.19 8.24 -18.36
CA GLU A 408 3.75 9.36 -19.13
C GLU A 408 3.98 10.61 -18.26
N LEU A 409 3.06 10.93 -17.35
CA LEU A 409 3.21 12.05 -16.41
C LEU A 409 4.35 11.78 -15.43
N TRP A 410 4.42 10.58 -14.87
CA TRP A 410 5.51 10.16 -13.98
C TRP A 410 6.87 10.28 -14.66
N GLU A 411 7.04 9.75 -15.88
CA GLU A 411 8.29 9.78 -16.64
C GLU A 411 8.81 11.21 -16.85
N ARG A 412 7.90 12.16 -17.16
CA ARG A 412 8.23 13.54 -17.50
C ARG A 412 8.30 14.45 -16.28
N SER A 413 7.92 13.98 -15.11
CA SER A 413 7.82 14.79 -13.91
C SER A 413 9.19 15.22 -13.38
N PRO A 414 9.50 16.52 -13.38
CA PRO A 414 10.70 17.02 -12.72
C PRO A 414 10.65 16.81 -11.21
N ILE A 415 9.44 16.81 -10.61
CA ILE A 415 9.24 16.56 -9.18
C ILE A 415 9.62 15.12 -8.84
N ALA A 416 9.16 14.16 -9.65
CA ALA A 416 9.50 12.75 -9.45
C ALA A 416 11.01 12.49 -9.55
N ARG A 417 11.65 13.03 -10.60
CA ARG A 417 13.09 12.86 -10.81
C ARG A 417 13.92 13.51 -9.70
N ALA A 418 13.54 14.69 -9.24
CA ALA A 418 14.21 15.34 -8.12
C ALA A 418 14.05 14.56 -6.79
N ALA A 419 12.87 14.00 -6.54
CA ALA A 419 12.56 13.31 -5.29
C ALA A 419 13.13 11.88 -5.22
N PHE A 420 13.07 11.13 -6.33
CA PHE A 420 13.35 9.69 -6.35
C PHE A 420 14.62 9.33 -7.13
N GLY A 421 15.07 10.21 -8.04
CA GLY A 421 16.17 9.95 -8.96
C GLY A 421 15.71 9.22 -10.23
N ASP A 422 16.54 9.32 -11.28
CA ASP A 422 16.22 8.79 -12.60
C ASP A 422 16.03 7.27 -12.59
N GLU A 423 16.86 6.54 -11.84
CA GLU A 423 16.80 5.07 -11.78
C GLU A 423 15.45 4.57 -11.27
N VAL A 424 14.91 5.17 -10.20
CA VAL A 424 13.59 4.80 -9.65
C VAL A 424 12.47 5.22 -10.59
N VAL A 425 12.55 6.41 -11.17
CA VAL A 425 11.53 6.89 -12.11
C VAL A 425 11.44 5.98 -13.33
N ASP A 426 12.57 5.65 -13.92
CA ASP A 426 12.63 4.81 -15.13
C ASP A 426 12.22 3.36 -14.81
N HIS A 427 12.57 2.84 -13.64
CA HIS A 427 12.20 1.51 -13.19
C HIS A 427 10.66 1.33 -13.07
N TYR A 428 9.99 2.22 -12.35
CA TYR A 428 8.52 2.12 -12.16
C TYR A 428 7.73 2.55 -13.41
N ARG A 429 8.27 3.45 -14.21
CA ARG A 429 7.72 3.72 -15.54
C ARG A 429 7.76 2.47 -16.42
N HIS A 430 8.88 1.71 -16.37
CA HIS A 430 9.01 0.48 -17.14
C HIS A 430 8.04 -0.59 -16.67
N MET A 431 7.87 -0.78 -15.35
CA MET A 431 6.84 -1.66 -14.78
C MET A 431 5.45 -1.34 -15.34
N ALA A 432 5.06 -0.07 -15.32
CA ALA A 432 3.76 0.36 -15.82
C ALA A 432 3.60 0.11 -17.33
N ARG A 433 4.68 0.30 -18.12
CA ARG A 433 4.67 0.05 -19.56
C ARG A 433 4.48 -1.43 -19.88
N VAL A 434 5.18 -2.31 -19.18
CA VAL A 434 5.06 -3.77 -19.36
C VAL A 434 3.60 -4.20 -19.12
N GLU A 435 2.97 -3.75 -18.05
CA GLU A 435 1.59 -4.05 -17.72
C GLU A 435 0.62 -3.46 -18.77
N GLN A 436 0.89 -2.25 -19.26
CA GLN A 436 0.08 -1.61 -20.29
C GLN A 436 0.18 -2.36 -21.64
N ASP A 437 1.39 -2.75 -22.04
CA ASP A 437 1.62 -3.47 -23.30
C ASP A 437 0.96 -4.86 -23.25
N ALA A 438 1.03 -5.55 -22.12
CA ALA A 438 0.33 -6.83 -21.90
C ALA A 438 -1.20 -6.69 -21.99
N TYR A 439 -1.76 -5.63 -21.38
CA TYR A 439 -3.19 -5.35 -21.46
C TYR A 439 -3.63 -5.00 -22.90
N ASP A 440 -2.85 -4.20 -23.61
CA ASP A 440 -3.16 -3.81 -24.99
C ASP A 440 -3.14 -5.01 -25.96
N ALA A 441 -2.34 -6.02 -25.66
CA ALA A 441 -2.28 -7.28 -26.42
C ALA A 441 -3.40 -8.27 -26.05
N ALA A 442 -4.05 -8.09 -24.91
CA ALA A 442 -5.07 -9.01 -24.41
C ALA A 442 -6.39 -8.83 -25.16
N VAL A 443 -6.97 -9.94 -25.66
CA VAL A 443 -8.34 -9.94 -26.22
C VAL A 443 -9.33 -10.16 -25.09
N THR A 444 -10.02 -9.09 -24.72
CA THR A 444 -10.94 -9.06 -23.57
C THR A 444 -12.31 -9.67 -23.91
N ASP A 445 -13.06 -10.07 -22.89
CA ASP A 445 -14.44 -10.53 -23.07
C ASP A 445 -15.36 -9.44 -23.62
N TRP A 446 -15.07 -8.19 -23.22
CA TRP A 446 -15.84 -7.04 -23.71
C TRP A 446 -15.74 -6.92 -25.24
N GLU A 447 -14.56 -7.13 -25.82
CA GLU A 447 -14.35 -7.14 -27.28
C GLU A 447 -15.05 -8.32 -27.93
N ARG A 448 -14.90 -9.53 -27.39
CA ARG A 448 -15.59 -10.74 -27.90
C ARG A 448 -17.08 -10.56 -27.91
N PHE A 449 -17.66 -10.05 -26.82
CA PHE A 449 -19.11 -9.84 -26.71
C PHE A 449 -19.65 -8.80 -27.68
N ARG A 450 -18.84 -7.77 -27.98
CA ARG A 450 -19.23 -6.71 -28.93
C ARG A 450 -19.05 -7.09 -30.38
N SER A 451 -18.00 -7.82 -30.72
CA SER A 451 -17.53 -7.93 -32.10
C SER A 451 -17.88 -9.25 -32.75
N PHE A 452 -18.15 -10.33 -32.00
CA PHE A 452 -18.25 -11.69 -32.51
C PHE A 452 -19.35 -11.87 -33.60
N GLU A 453 -20.51 -11.27 -33.40
CA GLU A 453 -21.62 -11.35 -34.37
C GLU A 453 -22.02 -9.99 -34.97
N ARG A 454 -21.60 -8.91 -34.35
CA ARG A 454 -22.15 -7.58 -34.64
C ARG A 454 -21.29 -6.74 -35.58
N MET A 455 -20.06 -7.18 -35.85
CA MET A 455 -19.11 -6.49 -36.73
C MET A 455 -18.58 -7.42 -37.81
#